data_413f0533b62761febb0821e4d1350214
#
_entry.id   413f0533b62761febb0821e4d1350214
#
_cell.length_a   1.000
_cell.length_b   1.000
_cell.length_c   1.000
_cell.angle_alpha   90.00
_cell.angle_beta   90.00
_cell.angle_gamma   90.00
#
_symmetry.space_group_name_H-M   'P 1'
#
loop_
_entity.id
_entity.type
_entity.pdbx_description
1 polymer ?
#
loop_
_entity_poly.entity_id
_entity_poly.type
_entity_poly.pdbx_seq_one_letter_code
_entity_poly.pdbx_strand_id
1 'polypeptide(L)'
;EASIYTGITLAEYYRDMGYHVAMMADSTSRWAEALREISGRLEEKPAEEGFPAYLPSRLAEFYERAGYVHNLNGTEGSISVIGAISPAGGDFSEPVTQNTMRFTRCFWALDKSLAYARHFPAIDWMASYTEYLNDLEPWYIEHLGEEYLEYRSVINNLLQEENKLMEIVKLVGADVLPDDQKLVIQIARVIRIGFLQQNAFHPDDTYVPIEKQRDMMKVIVHLYNKSKQIVAANVPLDDLLST
;
A
#
# COMPACT_ATOMS: atom_id res chain seq x y z
N GLU A 1 -7.11 -26.24 -3.67
CA GLU A 1 -6.54 -26.05 -2.33
C GLU A 1 -5.03 -26.33 -2.32
N ALA A 2 -4.56 -27.49 -2.81
CA ALA A 2 -3.17 -27.91 -2.72
C ALA A 2 -2.16 -26.98 -3.42
N SER A 3 -2.55 -26.19 -4.42
CA SER A 3 -1.66 -25.35 -5.21
C SER A 3 -0.91 -24.30 -4.38
N ILE A 4 -1.54 -23.76 -3.35
CA ILE A 4 -0.91 -22.73 -2.51
C ILE A 4 0.24 -23.32 -1.69
N TYR A 5 0.07 -24.54 -1.17
CA TYR A 5 1.12 -25.25 -0.43
C TYR A 5 2.27 -25.66 -1.35
N THR A 6 1.97 -26.08 -2.57
CA THR A 6 3.00 -26.36 -3.58
C THR A 6 3.79 -25.11 -3.91
N GLY A 7 3.12 -23.98 -4.13
CA GLY A 7 3.75 -22.71 -4.44
C GLY A 7 4.70 -22.23 -3.34
N ILE A 8 4.25 -22.24 -2.09
CA ILE A 8 5.11 -21.79 -0.98
C ILE A 8 6.27 -22.76 -0.71
N THR A 9 6.07 -24.07 -0.93
CA THR A 9 7.14 -25.06 -0.80
C THR A 9 8.23 -24.86 -1.86
N LEU A 10 7.85 -24.52 -3.09
CA LEU A 10 8.83 -24.15 -4.13
C LEU A 10 9.58 -22.86 -3.76
N ALA A 11 8.89 -21.88 -3.20
CA ALA A 11 9.52 -20.65 -2.72
C ALA A 11 10.54 -20.94 -1.61
N GLU A 12 10.21 -21.83 -0.66
CA GLU A 12 11.13 -22.25 0.40
C GLU A 12 12.35 -23.01 -0.15
N TYR A 13 12.15 -23.85 -1.16
CA TYR A 13 13.24 -24.54 -1.82
C TYR A 13 14.29 -23.56 -2.38
N TYR A 14 13.85 -22.52 -3.07
CA TYR A 14 14.77 -21.51 -3.59
C TYR A 14 15.37 -20.63 -2.48
N ARG A 15 14.58 -20.27 -1.45
CA ARG A 15 15.08 -19.56 -0.28
C ARG A 15 16.24 -20.31 0.38
N ASP A 16 16.09 -21.62 0.57
CA ASP A 16 17.09 -22.48 1.23
C ASP A 16 18.37 -22.65 0.38
N MET A 17 18.28 -22.36 -0.92
CA MET A 17 19.42 -22.25 -1.83
C MET A 17 20.12 -20.88 -1.76
N GLY A 18 19.63 -19.93 -0.95
CA GLY A 18 20.22 -18.60 -0.80
C GLY A 18 19.61 -17.52 -1.71
N TYR A 19 18.40 -17.74 -2.23
CA TYR A 19 17.72 -16.75 -3.06
C TYR A 19 16.72 -15.91 -2.27
N HIS A 20 16.47 -14.70 -2.76
CA HIS A 20 15.35 -13.86 -2.33
C HIS A 20 14.19 -14.10 -3.29
N VAL A 21 13.08 -14.62 -2.76
CA VAL A 21 11.94 -15.09 -3.57
C VAL A 21 10.75 -14.17 -3.36
N ALA A 22 10.15 -13.69 -4.44
CA ALA A 22 8.84 -13.05 -4.43
C ALA A 22 7.79 -14.06 -4.90
N MET A 23 6.84 -14.40 -4.04
CA MET A 23 5.71 -15.26 -4.35
C MET A 23 4.44 -14.44 -4.46
N MET A 24 3.79 -14.50 -5.63
CA MET A 24 2.52 -13.83 -5.88
C MET A 24 1.40 -14.86 -5.93
N ALA A 25 0.41 -14.71 -5.04
CA ALA A 25 -0.76 -15.59 -4.96
C ALA A 25 -2.03 -14.84 -5.38
N ASP A 26 -2.48 -15.07 -6.60
CA ASP A 26 -3.71 -14.48 -7.13
C ASP A 26 -4.74 -15.60 -7.41
N SER A 27 -5.73 -15.75 -6.58
CA SER A 27 -6.00 -15.05 -5.33
C SER A 27 -6.20 -16.04 -4.19
N THR A 28 -5.87 -15.64 -2.98
CA THR A 28 -6.10 -16.44 -1.77
C THR A 28 -7.60 -16.58 -1.45
N SER A 29 -8.46 -15.72 -1.97
CA SER A 29 -9.93 -15.87 -1.90
C SER A 29 -10.40 -17.17 -2.54
N ARG A 30 -9.82 -17.57 -3.68
CA ARG A 30 -10.15 -18.84 -4.33
C ARG A 30 -9.71 -20.06 -3.55
N TRP A 31 -8.58 -19.95 -2.86
CA TRP A 31 -8.15 -20.97 -1.92
C TRP A 31 -9.11 -21.10 -0.74
N ALA A 32 -9.56 -20.00 -0.15
CA ALA A 32 -10.54 -19.99 0.92
C ALA A 32 -11.89 -20.57 0.48
N GLU A 33 -12.35 -20.27 -0.74
CA GLU A 33 -13.54 -20.90 -1.33
C GLU A 33 -13.39 -22.42 -1.45
N ALA A 34 -12.22 -22.91 -1.87
CA ALA A 34 -11.93 -24.33 -1.93
C ALA A 34 -11.94 -25.00 -0.54
N LEU A 35 -11.41 -24.34 0.48
CA LEU A 35 -11.50 -24.79 1.86
C LEU A 35 -12.95 -24.89 2.33
N ARG A 36 -13.78 -23.91 2.02
CA ARG A 36 -15.21 -23.91 2.34
C ARG A 36 -15.95 -25.07 1.65
N GLU A 37 -15.66 -25.32 0.38
CA GLU A 37 -16.27 -26.41 -0.37
C GLU A 37 -15.89 -27.78 0.20
N ILE A 38 -14.60 -27.99 0.51
CA ILE A 38 -14.11 -29.26 1.08
C ILE A 38 -14.72 -29.50 2.47
N SER A 39 -14.69 -28.49 3.33
CA SER A 39 -15.29 -28.53 4.67
C SER A 39 -16.79 -28.87 4.60
N GLY A 40 -17.52 -28.27 3.65
CA GLY A 40 -18.93 -28.58 3.42
C GLY A 40 -19.16 -30.01 2.96
N ARG A 41 -18.31 -30.55 2.09
CA ARG A 41 -18.39 -31.99 1.68
C ARG A 41 -18.06 -32.98 2.79
N LEU A 42 -17.21 -32.54 3.74
CA LEU A 42 -16.88 -33.36 4.94
C LEU A 42 -17.90 -33.19 6.06
N GLU A 43 -18.97 -32.44 5.83
CA GLU A 43 -20.02 -32.14 6.80
C GLU A 43 -19.50 -31.52 8.11
N GLU A 44 -18.39 -30.75 8.01
CA GLU A 44 -17.84 -30.00 9.13
C GLU A 44 -18.77 -28.86 9.53
N LYS A 45 -18.84 -28.56 10.83
CA LYS A 45 -19.66 -27.46 11.31
C LYS A 45 -19.14 -26.12 10.77
N PRO A 46 -19.94 -25.40 9.98
CA PRO A 46 -19.51 -24.11 9.43
C PRO A 46 -19.42 -23.03 10.53
N ALA A 47 -18.48 -22.13 10.34
CA ALA A 47 -18.37 -20.89 11.10
C ALA A 47 -18.94 -19.70 10.30
N GLU A 48 -18.34 -18.54 10.40
CA GLU A 48 -18.77 -17.31 9.78
C GLU A 48 -18.83 -17.44 8.24
N GLU A 49 -19.92 -17.03 7.62
CA GLU A 49 -20.19 -17.10 6.18
C GLU A 49 -19.98 -18.49 5.52
N GLY A 50 -20.09 -19.54 6.32
CA GLY A 50 -19.93 -20.92 5.84
C GLY A 50 -18.48 -21.38 5.67
N PHE A 51 -17.50 -20.55 6.07
CA PHE A 51 -16.11 -20.96 6.11
C PHE A 51 -15.83 -21.90 7.29
N PRO A 52 -14.81 -22.78 7.19
CA PRO A 52 -14.41 -23.60 8.31
C PRO A 52 -13.84 -22.76 9.46
N ALA A 53 -14.05 -23.20 10.70
CA ALA A 53 -13.54 -22.52 11.89
C ALA A 53 -12.00 -22.38 11.92
N TYR A 54 -11.30 -23.20 11.17
CA TYR A 54 -9.84 -23.19 11.04
C TYR A 54 -9.31 -22.29 9.92
N LEU A 55 -10.16 -21.54 9.21
CA LEU A 55 -9.69 -20.60 8.15
C LEU A 55 -8.63 -19.63 8.68
N PRO A 56 -8.79 -18.98 9.85
CA PRO A 56 -7.77 -18.07 10.36
C PRO A 56 -6.41 -18.74 10.58
N SER A 57 -6.38 -19.94 11.18
CA SER A 57 -5.13 -20.65 11.41
C SER A 57 -4.44 -21.09 10.11
N ARG A 58 -5.22 -21.49 9.09
CA ARG A 58 -4.66 -21.82 7.78
C ARG A 58 -4.06 -20.62 7.07
N LEU A 59 -4.69 -19.45 7.16
CA LEU A 59 -4.13 -18.20 6.64
C LEU A 59 -2.85 -17.82 7.38
N ALA A 60 -2.84 -17.90 8.72
CA ALA A 60 -1.65 -17.64 9.53
C ALA A 60 -0.49 -18.56 9.13
N GLU A 61 -0.71 -19.88 9.10
CA GLU A 61 0.29 -20.89 8.72
C GLU A 61 0.90 -20.61 7.34
N PHE A 62 0.10 -20.13 6.38
CA PHE A 62 0.58 -19.79 5.05
C PHE A 62 1.45 -18.53 5.06
N TYR A 63 0.98 -17.44 5.67
CA TYR A 63 1.71 -16.17 5.66
C TYR A 63 2.94 -16.19 6.58
N GLU A 64 2.95 -16.99 7.65
CA GLU A 64 4.12 -17.17 8.53
C GLU A 64 5.32 -17.81 7.83
N ARG A 65 5.12 -18.45 6.69
CA ARG A 65 6.22 -19.03 5.88
C ARG A 65 7.02 -17.96 5.13
N ALA A 66 6.53 -16.72 5.05
CA ALA A 66 7.30 -15.57 4.58
C ALA A 66 8.30 -15.11 5.64
N GLY A 67 9.46 -14.64 5.22
CA GLY A 67 10.46 -14.07 6.11
C GLY A 67 11.87 -14.16 5.58
N TYR A 68 12.80 -13.56 6.31
CA TYR A 68 14.22 -13.60 6.06
C TYR A 68 14.88 -14.64 6.98
N VAL A 69 15.72 -15.49 6.45
CA VAL A 69 16.33 -16.60 7.19
C VAL A 69 17.81 -16.73 6.92
N HIS A 70 18.54 -17.24 7.93
CA HIS A 70 19.88 -17.75 7.76
C HIS A 70 19.81 -19.25 7.52
N ASN A 71 20.24 -19.70 6.36
CA ASN A 71 20.16 -21.09 5.95
C ASN A 71 21.23 -21.95 6.65
N LEU A 72 20.95 -23.25 6.78
CA LEU A 72 21.91 -24.20 7.38
C LEU A 72 23.23 -24.31 6.63
N ASN A 73 23.26 -24.00 5.33
CA ASN A 73 24.45 -23.97 4.49
C ASN A 73 25.28 -22.67 4.63
N GLY A 74 24.88 -21.76 5.54
CA GLY A 74 25.58 -20.49 5.78
C GLY A 74 25.22 -19.37 4.81
N THR A 75 24.25 -19.59 3.89
CA THR A 75 23.70 -18.53 3.05
C THR A 75 22.49 -17.85 3.71
N GLU A 76 22.08 -16.72 3.15
CA GLU A 76 20.86 -16.02 3.55
C GLU A 76 19.85 -16.10 2.41
N GLY A 77 18.57 -16.12 2.76
CA GLY A 77 17.48 -16.12 1.80
C GLY A 77 16.21 -15.53 2.39
N SER A 78 15.28 -15.16 1.53
CA SER A 78 14.00 -14.61 1.98
C SER A 78 12.84 -15.03 1.09
N ILE A 79 11.63 -15.00 1.67
CA ILE A 79 10.37 -15.09 0.93
C ILE A 79 9.54 -13.86 1.25
N SER A 80 9.13 -13.14 0.22
CA SER A 80 8.10 -12.10 0.29
C SER A 80 6.84 -12.65 -0.37
N VAL A 81 5.74 -12.75 0.39
CA VAL A 81 4.44 -13.21 -0.13
C VAL A 81 3.56 -12.01 -0.41
N ILE A 82 3.06 -11.93 -1.65
CA ILE A 82 2.08 -10.94 -2.09
C ILE A 82 0.79 -11.70 -2.39
N GLY A 83 -0.15 -11.68 -1.46
CA GLY A 83 -1.44 -12.35 -1.59
C GLY A 83 -2.52 -11.37 -2.08
N ALA A 84 -3.13 -11.67 -3.22
CA ALA A 84 -4.30 -10.94 -3.67
C ALA A 84 -5.57 -11.49 -3.00
N ILE A 85 -6.48 -10.60 -2.63
CA ILE A 85 -7.80 -10.92 -2.10
C ILE A 85 -8.83 -10.25 -3.00
N SER A 86 -9.92 -10.95 -3.28
CA SER A 86 -11.02 -10.46 -4.12
C SER A 86 -12.34 -10.53 -3.34
N PRO A 87 -12.57 -9.62 -2.37
CA PRO A 87 -13.79 -9.62 -1.60
C PRO A 87 -15.00 -9.30 -2.49
N ALA A 88 -16.10 -10.02 -2.32
CA ALA A 88 -17.33 -9.80 -3.06
C ALA A 88 -17.85 -8.38 -2.83
N GLY A 89 -18.16 -7.66 -3.91
CA GLY A 89 -18.63 -6.27 -3.81
C GLY A 89 -17.60 -5.25 -3.33
N GLY A 90 -16.35 -5.67 -3.03
CA GLY A 90 -15.34 -4.81 -2.40
C GLY A 90 -15.55 -4.64 -0.89
N ASP A 91 -16.28 -5.56 -0.27
CA ASP A 91 -16.55 -5.54 1.17
C ASP A 91 -15.37 -6.12 1.96
N PHE A 92 -14.58 -5.26 2.58
CA PHE A 92 -13.45 -5.66 3.40
C PHE A 92 -13.83 -6.25 4.76
N SER A 93 -15.12 -6.31 5.11
CA SER A 93 -15.59 -6.93 6.35
C SER A 93 -15.72 -8.45 6.25
N GLU A 94 -15.59 -9.01 5.04
CA GLU A 94 -15.71 -10.46 4.82
C GLU A 94 -14.56 -11.25 5.54
N PRO A 95 -14.82 -12.51 5.96
CA PRO A 95 -13.90 -13.24 6.85
C PRO A 95 -12.50 -13.44 6.30
N VAL A 96 -12.33 -13.70 4.99
CA VAL A 96 -11.00 -13.92 4.38
C VAL A 96 -10.16 -12.66 4.45
N THR A 97 -10.73 -11.51 4.09
CA THR A 97 -10.06 -10.22 4.13
C THR A 97 -9.69 -9.85 5.56
N GLN A 98 -10.65 -9.92 6.49
CA GLN A 98 -10.41 -9.58 7.89
C GLN A 98 -9.33 -10.45 8.54
N ASN A 99 -9.35 -11.75 8.30
CA ASN A 99 -8.32 -12.63 8.84
C ASN A 99 -6.97 -12.42 8.16
N THR A 100 -6.93 -12.18 6.84
CA THR A 100 -5.67 -11.88 6.16
C THR A 100 -5.04 -10.60 6.71
N MET A 101 -5.81 -9.53 6.91
CA MET A 101 -5.31 -8.28 7.49
C MET A 101 -4.74 -8.43 8.90
N ARG A 102 -5.19 -9.43 9.67
CA ARG A 102 -4.63 -9.72 11.01
C ARG A 102 -3.23 -10.31 10.96
N PHE A 103 -2.89 -11.05 9.90
CA PHE A 103 -1.63 -11.80 9.80
C PHE A 103 -0.63 -11.12 8.86
N THR A 104 -1.06 -10.10 8.10
CA THR A 104 -0.19 -9.34 7.21
C THR A 104 0.07 -7.96 7.77
N ARG A 105 1.31 -7.50 7.67
CA ARG A 105 1.73 -6.19 8.20
C ARG A 105 1.73 -5.09 7.14
N CYS A 106 1.36 -5.42 5.92
CA CYS A 106 1.24 -4.48 4.81
C CYS A 106 -0.02 -4.81 4.01
N PHE A 107 -0.81 -3.78 3.71
CA PHE A 107 -2.05 -3.91 2.96
C PHE A 107 -2.15 -2.81 1.91
N TRP A 108 -2.43 -3.21 0.67
CA TRP A 108 -2.69 -2.32 -0.46
C TRP A 108 -4.15 -2.41 -0.85
N ALA A 109 -4.93 -1.40 -0.48
CA ALA A 109 -6.33 -1.32 -0.83
C ALA A 109 -6.51 -0.85 -2.27
N LEU A 110 -7.07 -1.70 -3.13
CA LEU A 110 -7.40 -1.31 -4.50
C LEU A 110 -8.75 -0.58 -4.53
N ASP A 111 -8.79 0.57 -5.19
CA ASP A 111 -9.97 1.40 -5.32
C ASP A 111 -10.49 1.48 -6.76
N LYS A 112 -11.80 1.22 -6.94
CA LYS A 112 -12.44 1.22 -8.25
C LYS A 112 -12.56 2.64 -8.83
N SER A 113 -12.73 3.66 -8.01
CA SER A 113 -12.87 5.04 -8.47
C SER A 113 -11.57 5.55 -9.07
N LEU A 114 -10.43 5.21 -8.46
CA LEU A 114 -9.10 5.49 -9.01
C LEU A 114 -8.89 4.80 -10.35
N ALA A 115 -9.28 3.52 -10.46
CA ALA A 115 -9.19 2.78 -11.72
C ALA A 115 -10.06 3.40 -12.82
N TYR A 116 -11.29 3.80 -12.52
CA TYR A 116 -12.18 4.49 -13.46
C TYR A 116 -11.65 5.87 -13.87
N ALA A 117 -10.99 6.58 -12.96
CA ALA A 117 -10.29 7.84 -13.24
C ALA A 117 -8.97 7.63 -14.01
N ARG A 118 -8.60 6.37 -14.32
CA ARG A 118 -7.32 5.99 -14.95
C ARG A 118 -6.09 6.44 -14.15
N HIS A 119 -6.25 6.51 -12.83
CA HIS A 119 -5.14 6.70 -11.91
C HIS A 119 -4.53 5.33 -11.57
N PHE A 120 -3.36 5.05 -12.06
CA PHE A 120 -2.66 3.79 -11.85
C PHE A 120 -1.29 4.02 -11.19
N PRO A 121 -0.86 3.11 -10.27
CA PRO A 121 -1.63 2.01 -9.70
C PRO A 121 -2.87 2.54 -8.93
N ALA A 122 -3.98 1.81 -9.02
CA ALA A 122 -5.26 2.19 -8.40
C ALA A 122 -5.28 1.82 -6.91
N ILE A 123 -4.25 2.21 -6.17
CA ILE A 123 -4.07 1.93 -4.75
C ILE A 123 -4.53 3.14 -3.94
N ASP A 124 -5.50 2.93 -3.07
CA ASP A 124 -5.99 3.95 -2.14
C ASP A 124 -4.95 4.20 -1.05
N TRP A 125 -4.34 5.37 -1.07
CA TRP A 125 -3.33 5.80 -0.11
C TRP A 125 -3.87 6.12 1.29
N MET A 126 -5.20 6.28 1.45
CA MET A 126 -5.84 6.51 2.74
C MET A 126 -6.16 5.21 3.47
N ALA A 127 -6.59 4.18 2.73
CA ALA A 127 -6.95 2.87 3.27
C ALA A 127 -5.77 1.90 3.35
N SER A 128 -4.72 2.13 2.58
CA SER A 128 -3.51 1.29 2.57
C SER A 128 -2.59 1.61 3.74
N TYR A 129 -1.90 0.60 4.26
CA TYR A 129 -0.97 0.78 5.38
C TYR A 129 0.21 -0.18 5.33
N THR A 130 1.23 0.14 6.10
CA THR A 130 2.36 -0.74 6.44
C THR A 130 2.74 -0.55 7.91
N GLU A 131 3.06 -1.65 8.58
CA GLU A 131 3.58 -1.68 9.95
C GLU A 131 5.11 -1.86 9.98
N TYR A 132 5.75 -1.99 8.82
CA TYR A 132 7.20 -2.25 8.73
C TYR A 132 8.07 -1.00 8.95
N LEU A 133 7.51 0.20 9.00
CA LEU A 133 8.30 1.43 9.01
C LEU A 133 9.29 1.51 10.16
N ASN A 134 8.84 1.16 11.37
CA ASN A 134 9.70 1.22 12.57
C ASN A 134 10.84 0.20 12.50
N ASP A 135 10.57 -0.98 11.96
CA ASP A 135 11.57 -2.05 11.83
C ASP A 135 12.61 -1.70 10.74
N LEU A 136 12.19 -0.98 9.69
CA LEU A 136 13.02 -0.60 8.56
C LEU A 136 13.65 0.80 8.70
N GLU A 137 13.30 1.57 9.73
CA GLU A 137 13.83 2.92 9.93
C GLU A 137 15.36 2.98 9.89
N PRO A 138 16.11 2.09 10.58
CA PRO A 138 17.57 2.11 10.52
C PRO A 138 18.10 1.93 9.09
N TRP A 139 17.47 1.07 8.31
CA TRP A 139 17.84 0.83 6.92
C TRP A 139 17.57 2.06 6.04
N TYR A 140 16.41 2.72 6.22
CA TYR A 140 16.09 3.95 5.48
C TYR A 140 17.07 5.08 5.81
N ILE A 141 17.42 5.26 7.07
CA ILE A 141 18.39 6.28 7.50
C ILE A 141 19.76 6.01 6.87
N GLU A 142 20.24 4.77 6.91
CA GLU A 142 21.55 4.39 6.36
C GLU A 142 21.63 4.60 4.84
N HIS A 143 20.58 4.24 4.08
CA HIS A 143 20.61 4.23 2.62
C HIS A 143 20.06 5.50 1.97
N LEU A 144 19.12 6.18 2.61
CA LEU A 144 18.38 7.31 2.03
C LEU A 144 18.50 8.62 2.81
N GLY A 145 19.08 8.58 4.01
CA GLY A 145 19.19 9.72 4.92
C GLY A 145 17.97 9.88 5.85
N GLU A 146 18.19 10.62 6.94
CA GLU A 146 17.17 10.85 7.99
C GLU A 146 15.91 11.54 7.44
N GLU A 147 16.07 12.38 6.41
CA GLU A 147 15.00 13.20 5.84
C GLU A 147 13.94 12.38 5.07
N TYR A 148 14.25 11.14 4.66
CA TYR A 148 13.34 10.31 3.87
C TYR A 148 11.99 10.06 4.57
N LEU A 149 12.05 9.65 5.83
CA LEU A 149 10.86 9.39 6.63
C LEU A 149 10.11 10.67 6.99
N GLU A 150 10.82 11.79 7.16
CA GLU A 150 10.22 13.11 7.33
C GLU A 150 9.42 13.53 6.08
N TYR A 151 10.02 13.41 4.89
CA TYR A 151 9.32 13.72 3.63
C TYR A 151 8.07 12.87 3.45
N ARG A 152 8.16 11.57 3.74
CA ARG A 152 7.02 10.67 3.72
C ARG A 152 5.91 11.12 4.68
N SER A 153 6.27 11.51 5.89
CA SER A 153 5.32 11.99 6.90
C SER A 153 4.62 13.27 6.44
N VAL A 154 5.36 14.24 5.90
CA VAL A 154 4.78 15.48 5.36
C VAL A 154 3.79 15.19 4.23
N ILE A 155 4.15 14.32 3.27
CA ILE A 155 3.28 13.94 2.15
C ILE A 155 2.00 13.27 2.64
N ASN A 156 2.12 12.32 3.58
CA ASN A 156 0.95 11.66 4.16
C ASN A 156 0.01 12.66 4.86
N ASN A 157 0.58 13.58 5.65
CA ASN A 157 -0.20 14.60 6.34
C ASN A 157 -0.93 15.51 5.35
N LEU A 158 -0.29 15.91 4.25
CA LEU A 158 -0.92 16.72 3.20
C LEU A 158 -2.10 16.00 2.53
N LEU A 159 -1.95 14.71 2.24
CA LEU A 159 -3.03 13.91 1.65
C LEU A 159 -4.20 13.73 2.63
N GLN A 160 -3.92 13.53 3.92
CA GLN A 160 -4.95 13.44 4.95
C GLN A 160 -5.69 14.77 5.16
N GLU A 161 -4.95 15.88 5.13
CA GLU A 161 -5.53 17.22 5.25
C GLU A 161 -6.40 17.54 4.02
N GLU A 162 -5.91 17.25 2.82
CA GLU A 162 -6.71 17.38 1.60
C GLU A 162 -8.02 16.61 1.69
N ASN A 163 -7.99 15.36 2.15
CA ASN A 163 -9.20 14.55 2.26
C ASN A 163 -10.25 15.22 3.16
N LYS A 164 -9.83 15.81 4.29
CA LYS A 164 -10.73 16.58 5.18
C LYS A 164 -11.25 17.85 4.51
N LEU A 165 -10.38 18.57 3.80
CA LEU A 165 -10.77 19.80 3.08
C LEU A 165 -11.74 19.50 1.94
N MET A 166 -11.58 18.39 1.24
CA MET A 166 -12.49 17.98 0.16
C MET A 166 -13.90 17.68 0.65
N GLU A 167 -14.09 17.22 1.89
CA GLU A 167 -15.44 17.11 2.49
C GLU A 167 -16.09 18.49 2.67
N ILE A 168 -15.31 19.50 3.06
CA ILE A 168 -15.80 20.88 3.16
C ILE A 168 -16.11 21.45 1.77
N VAL A 169 -15.22 21.24 0.81
CA VAL A 169 -15.38 21.70 -0.58
C VAL A 169 -16.67 21.15 -1.22
N LYS A 170 -17.02 19.88 -0.95
CA LYS A 170 -18.26 19.28 -1.44
C LYS A 170 -19.52 20.00 -0.92
N LEU A 171 -19.44 20.58 0.28
CA LEU A 171 -20.60 21.25 0.91
C LEU A 171 -20.72 22.71 0.55
N VAL A 172 -19.62 23.46 0.51
CA VAL A 172 -19.65 24.94 0.41
C VAL A 172 -18.89 25.50 -0.80
N GLY A 173 -18.21 24.65 -1.57
CA GLY A 173 -17.36 25.06 -2.70
C GLY A 173 -15.93 25.41 -2.30
N ALA A 174 -15.01 25.37 -3.27
CA ALA A 174 -13.60 25.63 -3.05
C ALA A 174 -13.26 27.12 -2.82
N ASP A 175 -14.08 28.02 -3.33
CA ASP A 175 -13.84 29.46 -3.30
C ASP A 175 -13.86 30.06 -1.87
N VAL A 176 -14.57 29.37 -0.95
CA VAL A 176 -14.70 29.80 0.45
C VAL A 176 -13.45 29.50 1.29
N LEU A 177 -12.58 28.61 0.81
CA LEU A 177 -11.37 28.24 1.54
C LEU A 177 -10.35 29.38 1.55
N PRO A 178 -9.63 29.60 2.67
CA PRO A 178 -8.48 30.49 2.69
C PRO A 178 -7.31 29.92 1.86
N ASP A 179 -6.40 30.82 1.44
CA ASP A 179 -5.33 30.47 0.48
C ASP A 179 -4.37 29.39 0.99
N ASP A 180 -4.11 29.31 2.29
CA ASP A 180 -3.31 28.25 2.90
C ASP A 180 -3.94 26.86 2.73
N GLN A 181 -5.27 26.75 2.85
CA GLN A 181 -6.01 25.51 2.62
C GLN A 181 -6.12 25.17 1.13
N LYS A 182 -6.34 26.17 0.28
CA LYS A 182 -6.28 25.98 -1.18
C LYS A 182 -4.90 25.48 -1.62
N LEU A 183 -3.81 25.99 -1.02
CA LEU A 183 -2.46 25.52 -1.27
C LEU A 183 -2.31 24.03 -0.97
N VAL A 184 -2.83 23.54 0.16
CA VAL A 184 -2.80 22.11 0.50
C VAL A 184 -3.44 21.27 -0.61
N ILE A 185 -4.61 21.69 -1.12
CA ILE A 185 -5.30 20.99 -2.21
C ILE A 185 -4.46 20.96 -3.48
N GLN A 186 -3.78 22.06 -3.83
CA GLN A 186 -2.93 22.12 -5.03
C GLN A 186 -1.70 21.23 -4.89
N ILE A 187 -1.03 21.24 -3.73
CA ILE A 187 0.13 20.38 -3.49
C ILE A 187 -0.28 18.91 -3.45
N ALA A 188 -1.41 18.56 -2.82
CA ALA A 188 -1.95 17.20 -2.84
C ALA A 188 -2.26 16.72 -4.28
N ARG A 189 -2.73 17.60 -5.15
CA ARG A 189 -2.89 17.31 -6.58
C ARG A 189 -1.55 17.00 -7.25
N VAL A 190 -0.50 17.75 -6.95
CA VAL A 190 0.86 17.48 -7.45
C VAL A 190 1.35 16.12 -6.96
N ILE A 191 1.11 15.78 -5.67
CA ILE A 191 1.47 14.47 -5.11
C ILE A 191 0.75 13.35 -5.87
N ARG A 192 -0.57 13.45 -6.06
CA ARG A 192 -1.36 12.41 -6.72
C ARG A 192 -0.96 12.18 -8.17
N ILE A 193 -0.78 13.25 -8.94
CA ILE A 193 -0.52 13.16 -10.39
C ILE A 193 0.97 12.99 -10.68
N GLY A 194 1.82 13.70 -9.94
CA GLY A 194 3.25 13.75 -10.22
C GLY A 194 4.08 12.69 -9.49
N PHE A 195 3.54 12.09 -8.42
CA PHE A 195 4.29 11.12 -7.61
C PHE A 195 3.58 9.77 -7.46
N LEU A 196 2.28 9.75 -7.12
CA LEU A 196 1.56 8.49 -6.89
C LEU A 196 1.09 7.83 -8.19
N GLN A 197 0.73 8.62 -9.20
CA GLN A 197 0.35 8.08 -10.51
C GLN A 197 1.60 7.68 -11.30
N GLN A 198 1.60 6.44 -11.81
CA GLN A 198 2.71 5.91 -12.60
C GLN A 198 2.17 5.17 -13.82
N ASN A 199 2.90 5.25 -14.93
CA ASN A 199 2.59 4.51 -16.15
C ASN A 199 3.53 3.32 -16.29
N ALA A 200 3.03 2.11 -16.03
CA ALA A 200 3.82 0.88 -16.11
C ALA A 200 4.42 0.60 -17.51
N PHE A 201 3.94 1.28 -18.55
CA PHE A 201 4.45 1.14 -19.93
C PHE A 201 5.44 2.24 -20.32
N HIS A 202 5.67 3.24 -19.44
CA HIS A 202 6.65 4.28 -19.70
C HIS A 202 8.00 3.87 -19.11
N PRO A 203 9.13 3.97 -19.85
CA PRO A 203 10.44 3.52 -19.37
C PRO A 203 10.86 4.12 -18.03
N ASP A 204 10.56 5.39 -17.79
CA ASP A 204 10.95 6.09 -16.58
C ASP A 204 10.09 5.71 -15.35
N ASP A 205 8.88 5.15 -15.56
CA ASP A 205 7.96 4.76 -14.50
C ASP A 205 7.95 3.25 -14.25
N THR A 206 8.40 2.44 -15.22
CA THR A 206 8.40 0.97 -15.12
C THR A 206 9.29 0.50 -13.96
N TYR A 207 10.40 1.16 -13.76
CA TYR A 207 11.31 0.90 -12.65
C TYR A 207 11.76 2.22 -12.02
N VAL A 208 11.29 2.49 -10.80
CA VAL A 208 11.64 3.70 -10.06
C VAL A 208 12.55 3.33 -8.89
N PRO A 209 13.87 3.64 -8.96
CA PRO A 209 14.77 3.45 -7.83
C PRO A 209 14.30 4.23 -6.59
N ILE A 210 14.58 3.70 -5.42
CA ILE A 210 14.13 4.31 -4.16
C ILE A 210 14.77 5.69 -3.93
N GLU A 211 15.97 5.92 -4.46
CA GLU A 211 16.65 7.22 -4.45
C GLU A 211 15.88 8.25 -5.28
N LYS A 212 15.34 7.86 -6.44
CA LYS A 212 14.48 8.72 -7.25
C LYS A 212 13.21 9.07 -6.49
N GLN A 213 12.60 8.13 -5.78
CA GLN A 213 11.42 8.41 -4.94
C GLN A 213 11.75 9.44 -3.86
N ARG A 214 12.89 9.28 -3.15
CA ARG A 214 13.36 10.26 -2.18
C ARG A 214 13.50 11.66 -2.80
N ASP A 215 14.14 11.76 -3.94
CA ASP A 215 14.40 13.04 -4.59
C ASP A 215 13.11 13.70 -5.08
N MET A 216 12.15 12.93 -5.58
CA MET A 216 10.82 13.43 -5.93
C MET A 216 10.07 13.96 -4.70
N MET A 217 10.06 13.22 -3.59
CA MET A 217 9.46 13.68 -2.33
C MET A 217 10.14 14.95 -1.81
N LYS A 218 11.47 15.04 -1.87
CA LYS A 218 12.23 16.23 -1.50
C LYS A 218 11.81 17.47 -2.31
N VAL A 219 11.65 17.32 -3.62
CA VAL A 219 11.19 18.42 -4.49
C VAL A 219 9.78 18.87 -4.11
N ILE A 220 8.86 17.93 -3.87
CA ILE A 220 7.48 18.25 -3.49
C ILE A 220 7.43 18.95 -2.13
N VAL A 221 8.15 18.47 -1.14
CA VAL A 221 8.21 19.08 0.20
C VAL A 221 8.86 20.44 0.14
N HIS A 222 9.91 20.62 -0.68
CA HIS A 222 10.52 21.93 -0.90
C HIS A 222 9.53 22.91 -1.53
N LEU A 223 8.83 22.49 -2.59
CA LEU A 223 7.78 23.28 -3.24
C LEU A 223 6.72 23.71 -2.22
N TYR A 224 6.19 22.79 -1.43
CA TYR A 224 5.21 23.09 -0.40
C TYR A 224 5.71 24.13 0.60
N ASN A 225 6.91 23.92 1.16
CA ASN A 225 7.47 24.82 2.16
C ASN A 225 7.71 26.24 1.62
N LYS A 226 8.18 26.36 0.38
CA LYS A 226 8.37 27.66 -0.30
C LYS A 226 7.04 28.34 -0.57
N SER A 227 6.07 27.61 -1.13
CA SER A 227 4.74 28.16 -1.41
C SER A 227 4.03 28.61 -0.12
N LYS A 228 4.16 27.84 0.96
CA LYS A 228 3.62 28.20 2.28
C LYS A 228 4.22 29.51 2.81
N GLN A 229 5.54 29.72 2.65
CA GLN A 229 6.19 30.98 3.05
C GLN A 229 5.68 32.18 2.24
N ILE A 230 5.45 31.99 0.94
CA ILE A 230 4.95 33.03 0.05
C ILE A 230 3.50 33.41 0.40
N VAL A 231 2.63 32.41 0.59
CA VAL A 231 1.23 32.65 1.02
C VAL A 231 1.18 33.32 2.40
N ALA A 232 2.04 32.91 3.34
CA ALA A 232 2.14 33.54 4.66
C ALA A 232 2.61 35.00 4.60
N ALA A 233 3.29 35.39 3.53
CA ALA A 233 3.66 36.81 3.24
C ALA A 233 2.52 37.61 2.57
N ASN A 234 1.27 37.08 2.57
CA ASN A 234 0.07 37.66 1.97
C ASN A 234 0.14 37.84 0.43
N VAL A 235 0.90 36.99 -0.27
CA VAL A 235 0.82 36.89 -1.72
C VAL A 235 -0.35 35.98 -2.07
N PRO A 236 -1.31 36.44 -2.91
CA PRO A 236 -2.44 35.62 -3.33
C PRO A 236 -1.98 34.32 -4.01
N LEU A 237 -2.68 33.21 -3.72
CA LEU A 237 -2.35 31.91 -4.29
C LEU A 237 -2.45 31.91 -5.83
N ASP A 238 -3.42 32.63 -6.39
CA ASP A 238 -3.62 32.73 -7.85
C ASP A 238 -2.41 33.34 -8.55
N ASP A 239 -1.75 34.32 -7.94
CA ASP A 239 -0.53 34.90 -8.47
C ASP A 239 0.63 33.88 -8.46
N LEU A 240 0.70 33.03 -7.42
CA LEU A 240 1.71 31.97 -7.35
C LEU A 240 1.46 30.86 -8.39
N LEU A 241 0.20 30.53 -8.69
CA LEU A 241 -0.14 29.50 -9.67
C LEU A 241 0.00 29.95 -11.12
N SER A 242 0.06 31.28 -11.37
CA SER A 242 0.22 31.84 -12.71
C SER A 242 1.67 31.97 -13.14
N THR A 243 2.63 31.73 -12.26
CA THR A 243 4.08 31.82 -12.48
C THR A 243 4.68 30.47 -12.83
#